data_d41fcf2c5baca795a91c18507009d120
#
_entry.id   d41fcf2c5baca795a91c18507009d120
#
_cell.length_a   1.000
_cell.length_b   1.000
_cell.length_c   1.000
_cell.angle_alpha   90.00
_cell.angle_beta   90.00
_cell.angle_gamma   90.00
#
_symmetry.space_group_name_H-M   'P 1'
#
loop_
_entity.id
_entity.type
_entity.pdbx_description
1 polymer ?
#
loop_
_entity_poly.entity_id
_entity_poly.type
_entity_poly.pdbx_seq_one_letter_code
_entity_poly.pdbx_strand_id
1 'polypeptide(L)'
;MKQTKTTRLFMLGFCVAALAAVAWEAMPKPATSAPAASEDGVAGAAATFLSLLEGDALDRATYDLGDEERFNWAFTPVSRNGLPLKDMTLEQRTAAHAMLQATLSSQGYHKANAIIELERILGVIEGRPERRDPEDYYVVIFGTPTAGGPWAWRFEGHHLSLNFSSPSNEVTITGPAFMGSNPATVPSGPKAGWRPLGREEDLARSLVQSLTSDQLEMAMIADEAPRDIITGNDREARLDGFEGIPASRLTDAQRSVLMGVIGEYVWNMDAAAAHAWMARIENEISPDDLYFAWAGSPEYGEGHYYRVHAASFLIEYDNTQGNANHVHSVWRDLENDFGGDALARHYETGHEHD
;
A
#
# COMPACT_ATOMS: atom_id res chain seq x y z
N MET A 1 -74.88 -4.15 36.25
CA MET A 1 -74.00 -3.97 35.10
C MET A 1 -72.83 -3.08 35.51
N LYS A 2 -71.66 -3.67 35.81
CA LYS A 2 -70.45 -2.91 36.22
C LYS A 2 -69.48 -2.87 35.02
N GLN A 3 -69.14 -1.68 34.56
CA GLN A 3 -68.13 -1.45 33.57
C GLN A 3 -66.73 -1.45 34.26
N THR A 4 -65.86 -2.33 33.84
CA THR A 4 -64.46 -2.38 34.24
C THR A 4 -63.63 -1.52 33.27
N LYS A 5 -63.03 -0.46 33.80
CA LYS A 5 -62.06 0.36 33.06
C LYS A 5 -60.67 -0.33 33.07
N THR A 6 -60.21 -0.68 31.92
CA THR A 6 -58.83 -1.22 31.72
C THR A 6 -57.83 -0.04 31.50
N THR A 7 -56.98 0.15 32.49
CA THR A 7 -55.91 1.12 32.45
C THR A 7 -54.75 0.52 31.65
N ARG A 8 -54.40 1.10 30.51
CA ARG A 8 -53.19 0.75 29.74
C ARG A 8 -51.99 1.53 30.32
N LEU A 9 -51.05 0.77 30.87
CA LEU A 9 -49.76 1.24 31.36
C LEU A 9 -48.82 1.37 30.17
N PHE A 10 -48.41 2.61 29.81
CA PHE A 10 -47.35 2.85 28.86
C PHE A 10 -46.02 2.67 29.59
N MET A 11 -45.27 1.60 29.25
CA MET A 11 -43.87 1.48 29.60
C MET A 11 -43.04 2.30 28.59
N LEU A 12 -42.48 3.42 29.04
CA LEU A 12 -41.36 4.08 28.35
C LEU A 12 -40.13 3.20 28.53
N GLY A 13 -39.70 2.56 27.45
CA GLY A 13 -38.39 1.92 27.38
C GLY A 13 -37.32 2.97 27.27
N PHE A 14 -36.53 3.16 28.32
CA PHE A 14 -35.25 3.87 28.25
C PHE A 14 -34.24 2.97 27.53
N CYS A 15 -33.93 3.24 26.26
CA CYS A 15 -32.75 2.71 25.62
C CYS A 15 -31.52 3.45 26.17
N VAL A 16 -30.85 2.82 27.12
CA VAL A 16 -29.50 3.21 27.53
C VAL A 16 -28.56 2.76 26.42
N ALA A 17 -28.15 3.70 25.59
CA ALA A 17 -26.99 3.49 24.66
C ALA A 17 -25.73 3.35 25.51
N ALA A 18 -25.28 2.12 25.70
CA ALA A 18 -23.94 1.86 26.26
C ALA A 18 -22.90 2.26 25.21
N LEU A 19 -22.36 3.46 25.36
CA LEU A 19 -21.10 3.85 24.70
C LEU A 19 -20.00 2.93 25.26
N ALA A 20 -19.66 1.88 24.51
CA ALA A 20 -18.46 1.13 24.73
C ALA A 20 -17.27 2.03 24.36
N ALA A 21 -16.69 2.68 25.36
CA ALA A 21 -15.38 3.28 25.25
C ALA A 21 -14.38 2.12 25.01
N VAL A 22 -14.03 1.89 23.74
CA VAL A 22 -12.89 1.04 23.41
C VAL A 22 -11.67 1.80 23.91
N ALA A 23 -11.16 1.38 25.06
CA ALA A 23 -9.87 1.85 25.55
C ALA A 23 -8.84 1.45 24.50
N TRP A 24 -8.21 2.44 23.90
CA TRP A 24 -7.01 2.30 23.07
C TRP A 24 -5.90 1.81 24.00
N GLU A 25 -5.76 0.49 24.15
CA GLU A 25 -4.50 -0.06 24.65
C GLU A 25 -3.45 0.23 23.56
N ALA A 26 -2.39 0.94 23.97
CA ALA A 26 -1.27 1.24 23.09
C ALA A 26 -0.91 -0.03 22.32
N MET A 27 -0.91 0.05 20.97
CA MET A 27 -0.54 -1.08 20.13
C MET A 27 0.76 -1.66 20.65
N PRO A 28 0.88 -2.97 20.83
CA PRO A 28 2.16 -3.56 21.16
C PRO A 28 3.10 -3.19 20.01
N LYS A 29 4.23 -2.55 20.35
CA LYS A 29 5.31 -2.34 19.38
C LYS A 29 5.55 -3.68 18.70
N PRO A 30 5.63 -3.72 17.36
CA PRO A 30 5.92 -4.96 16.66
C PRO A 30 7.14 -5.61 17.31
N ALA A 31 7.02 -6.88 17.64
CA ALA A 31 8.11 -7.62 18.27
C ALA A 31 9.34 -7.52 17.36
N THR A 32 10.38 -6.88 17.83
CA THR A 32 11.67 -6.76 17.16
C THR A 32 12.35 -8.13 17.13
N SER A 33 12.02 -8.93 16.14
CA SER A 33 12.85 -10.05 15.69
C SER A 33 12.56 -10.36 14.22
N ALA A 34 12.82 -9.36 13.34
CA ALA A 34 13.23 -9.71 11.99
C ALA A 34 14.61 -10.40 12.11
N PRO A 35 14.91 -11.43 11.28
CA PRO A 35 16.27 -11.92 11.16
C PRO A 35 17.15 -10.70 10.90
N ALA A 36 18.29 -10.61 11.59
CA ALA A 36 19.23 -9.50 11.45
C ALA A 36 19.43 -9.23 9.96
N ALA A 37 19.13 -8.00 9.53
CA ALA A 37 19.51 -7.55 8.21
C ALA A 37 21.01 -7.87 8.05
N SER A 38 21.39 -8.46 6.90
CA SER A 38 22.80 -8.67 6.59
C SER A 38 23.56 -7.38 6.89
N GLU A 39 24.79 -7.45 7.40
CA GLU A 39 25.61 -6.25 7.72
C GLU A 39 25.69 -5.26 6.55
N ASP A 40 25.37 -5.72 5.34
CA ASP A 40 25.37 -4.97 4.07
C ASP A 40 23.99 -4.45 3.63
N GLY A 41 22.92 -4.63 4.42
CA GLY A 41 21.56 -4.13 4.11
C GLY A 41 20.97 -4.64 2.79
N VAL A 42 20.12 -3.83 2.13
CA VAL A 42 19.45 -4.20 0.87
C VAL A 42 20.44 -4.32 -0.30
N ALA A 43 21.52 -3.52 -0.34
CA ALA A 43 22.53 -3.61 -1.40
C ALA A 43 23.28 -4.95 -1.35
N GLY A 44 23.62 -5.46 -0.16
CA GLY A 44 24.20 -6.79 0.01
C GLY A 44 23.26 -7.93 -0.41
N ALA A 45 21.98 -7.82 -0.10
CA ALA A 45 20.97 -8.78 -0.56
C ALA A 45 20.85 -8.79 -2.09
N ALA A 46 20.85 -7.59 -2.72
CA ALA A 46 20.80 -7.45 -4.18
C ALA A 46 22.08 -7.97 -4.85
N ALA A 47 23.27 -7.67 -4.30
CA ALA A 47 24.53 -8.21 -4.80
C ALA A 47 24.56 -9.74 -4.69
N THR A 48 24.04 -10.31 -3.59
CA THR A 48 23.91 -11.75 -3.43
C THR A 48 23.00 -12.34 -4.51
N PHE A 49 21.83 -11.74 -4.75
CA PHE A 49 20.92 -12.20 -5.81
C PHE A 49 21.61 -12.19 -7.18
N LEU A 50 22.26 -11.08 -7.55
CA LEU A 50 22.95 -10.95 -8.83
C LEU A 50 24.09 -11.95 -9.00
N SER A 51 24.82 -12.30 -7.92
CA SER A 51 25.91 -13.27 -7.96
C SER A 51 25.46 -14.69 -8.30
N LEU A 52 24.17 -14.99 -8.16
CA LEU A 52 23.55 -16.26 -8.51
C LEU A 52 23.02 -16.32 -9.95
N LEU A 53 23.07 -15.19 -10.69
CA LEU A 53 22.52 -15.10 -12.04
C LEU A 53 23.65 -15.15 -13.07
N GLU A 54 23.41 -15.88 -14.18
CA GLU A 54 24.30 -15.96 -15.31
C GLU A 54 23.51 -15.91 -16.64
N GLY A 55 24.16 -15.44 -17.73
CA GLY A 55 23.61 -15.44 -19.08
C GLY A 55 22.24 -14.76 -19.16
N ASP A 56 21.27 -15.39 -19.81
CA ASP A 56 19.92 -14.88 -20.04
C ASP A 56 19.21 -14.41 -18.75
N ALA A 57 19.41 -15.12 -17.63
CA ALA A 57 18.79 -14.75 -16.37
C ALA A 57 19.34 -13.41 -15.84
N LEU A 58 20.64 -13.17 -15.97
CA LEU A 58 21.28 -11.91 -15.60
C LEU A 58 20.84 -10.78 -16.54
N ASP A 59 20.86 -11.04 -17.85
CA ASP A 59 20.47 -10.05 -18.86
C ASP A 59 19.03 -9.58 -18.69
N ARG A 60 18.12 -10.49 -18.30
CA ARG A 60 16.72 -10.16 -18.04
C ARG A 60 16.51 -9.40 -16.73
N ALA A 61 17.33 -9.67 -15.72
CA ALA A 61 17.19 -9.08 -14.39
C ALA A 61 17.81 -7.69 -14.26
N THR A 62 18.64 -7.23 -15.22
CA THR A 62 19.46 -6.02 -15.07
C THR A 62 19.26 -5.02 -16.19
N TYR A 63 19.17 -3.75 -15.83
CA TYR A 63 19.07 -2.60 -16.73
C TYR A 63 19.96 -1.47 -16.23
N ASP A 64 20.31 -0.56 -17.14
CA ASP A 64 20.96 0.69 -16.74
C ASP A 64 20.04 1.52 -15.84
N LEU A 65 20.60 2.26 -14.88
CA LEU A 65 19.82 3.10 -13.97
C LEU A 65 18.99 4.15 -14.71
N GLY A 66 19.48 4.66 -15.84
CA GLY A 66 18.79 5.63 -16.69
C GLY A 66 17.80 5.01 -17.69
N ASP A 67 17.61 3.70 -17.68
CA ASP A 67 16.72 3.04 -18.63
C ASP A 67 15.25 3.40 -18.34
N GLU A 68 14.48 3.68 -19.41
CA GLU A 68 13.06 4.02 -19.34
C GLU A 68 12.21 2.86 -18.76
N GLU A 69 12.70 1.62 -18.83
CA GLU A 69 12.04 0.47 -18.19
C GLU A 69 11.84 0.68 -16.69
N ARG A 70 12.64 1.52 -16.05
CA ARG A 70 12.49 1.86 -14.63
C ARG A 70 11.13 2.47 -14.30
N PHE A 71 10.51 3.16 -15.25
CA PHE A 71 9.22 3.84 -15.12
C PHE A 71 8.06 3.02 -15.70
N ASN A 72 8.37 1.91 -16.37
CA ASN A 72 7.39 1.04 -17.01
C ASN A 72 6.86 0.00 -16.00
N TRP A 73 6.08 0.46 -15.03
CA TRP A 73 5.48 -0.40 -14.02
C TRP A 73 4.02 -0.72 -14.32
N ALA A 74 3.56 -1.88 -13.87
CA ALA A 74 2.18 -2.31 -14.08
C ALA A 74 1.70 -3.23 -12.96
N PHE A 75 0.41 -3.13 -12.63
CA PHE A 75 -0.26 -3.98 -11.64
C PHE A 75 -1.35 -4.88 -12.26
N THR A 76 -1.65 -4.70 -13.53
CA THR A 76 -2.62 -5.50 -14.29
C THR A 76 -1.94 -6.75 -14.89
N PRO A 77 -2.69 -7.77 -15.36
CA PRO A 77 -2.11 -9.00 -15.94
C PRO A 77 -1.61 -8.75 -17.39
N VAL A 78 -0.45 -8.10 -17.49
CA VAL A 78 0.27 -7.82 -18.76
C VAL A 78 1.62 -8.52 -18.79
N SER A 79 2.22 -8.63 -19.97
CA SER A 79 3.62 -9.07 -20.10
C SER A 79 4.54 -8.03 -19.46
N ARG A 80 5.57 -8.52 -18.79
CA ARG A 80 6.56 -7.70 -18.07
C ARG A 80 7.97 -8.04 -18.50
N ASN A 81 8.83 -7.04 -18.42
CA ASN A 81 10.27 -7.27 -18.45
C ASN A 81 10.77 -7.70 -17.06
N GLY A 82 11.94 -8.32 -17.00
CA GLY A 82 12.51 -8.82 -15.76
C GLY A 82 12.64 -10.33 -15.71
N LEU A 83 13.21 -10.84 -14.62
CA LEU A 83 13.34 -12.27 -14.37
C LEU A 83 12.19 -12.73 -13.46
N PRO A 84 11.24 -13.57 -13.97
CA PRO A 84 10.14 -14.05 -13.15
C PRO A 84 10.59 -15.18 -12.18
N LEU A 85 9.92 -15.28 -11.04
CA LEU A 85 10.20 -16.33 -10.05
C LEU A 85 10.13 -17.74 -10.63
N LYS A 86 9.22 -17.99 -11.59
CA LYS A 86 9.06 -19.32 -12.22
C LYS A 86 10.29 -19.78 -12.99
N ASP A 87 11.12 -18.85 -13.49
CA ASP A 87 12.34 -19.16 -14.23
C ASP A 87 13.58 -19.21 -13.32
N MET A 88 13.42 -18.96 -12.01
CA MET A 88 14.49 -18.96 -11.03
C MET A 88 14.67 -20.34 -10.39
N THR A 89 15.91 -20.69 -10.06
CA THR A 89 16.20 -21.80 -9.13
C THR A 89 15.68 -21.48 -7.73
N LEU A 90 15.59 -22.49 -6.86
CA LEU A 90 15.19 -22.27 -5.47
C LEU A 90 16.12 -21.29 -4.75
N GLU A 91 17.43 -21.35 -5.02
CA GLU A 91 18.43 -20.45 -4.41
C GLU A 91 18.24 -19.01 -4.88
N GLN A 92 18.02 -18.79 -6.17
CA GLN A 92 17.72 -17.47 -6.75
C GLN A 92 16.42 -16.88 -6.20
N ARG A 93 15.34 -17.68 -6.09
CA ARG A 93 14.09 -17.25 -5.46
C ARG A 93 14.27 -16.85 -4.00
N THR A 94 15.04 -17.64 -3.25
CA THR A 94 15.36 -17.34 -1.85
C THR A 94 16.07 -16.01 -1.73
N ALA A 95 17.03 -15.72 -2.61
CA ALA A 95 17.75 -14.45 -2.64
C ALA A 95 16.83 -13.28 -3.05
N ALA A 96 15.92 -13.47 -4.04
CA ALA A 96 14.93 -12.47 -4.41
C ALA A 96 13.98 -12.12 -3.24
N HIS A 97 13.50 -13.13 -2.50
CA HIS A 97 12.72 -12.92 -1.29
C HIS A 97 13.54 -12.25 -0.16
N ALA A 98 14.83 -12.53 -0.06
CA ALA A 98 15.70 -11.84 0.90
C ALA A 98 15.81 -10.34 0.60
N MET A 99 15.84 -9.93 -0.67
CA MET A 99 15.76 -8.51 -1.06
C MET A 99 14.45 -7.86 -0.58
N LEU A 100 13.30 -8.53 -0.78
CA LEU A 100 12.01 -8.03 -0.28
C LEU A 100 12.01 -7.89 1.25
N GLN A 101 12.58 -8.86 1.96
CA GLN A 101 12.67 -8.82 3.43
C GLN A 101 13.62 -7.73 3.94
N ALA A 102 14.67 -7.40 3.18
CA ALA A 102 15.59 -6.32 3.52
C ALA A 102 14.99 -4.92 3.25
N THR A 103 13.95 -4.83 2.40
CA THR A 103 13.37 -3.55 1.96
C THR A 103 12.02 -3.26 2.60
N LEU A 104 11.29 -4.29 3.00
CA LEU A 104 9.96 -4.19 3.60
C LEU A 104 10.00 -4.52 5.09
N SER A 105 9.06 -3.97 5.83
CA SER A 105 8.76 -4.47 7.17
C SER A 105 8.17 -5.88 7.12
N SER A 106 8.05 -6.52 8.29
CA SER A 106 7.31 -7.79 8.40
C SER A 106 5.88 -7.67 7.87
N GLN A 107 5.20 -6.54 8.13
CA GLN A 107 3.85 -6.28 7.65
C GLN A 107 3.83 -6.21 6.11
N GLY A 108 4.70 -5.38 5.51
CA GLY A 108 4.78 -5.24 4.06
C GLY A 108 5.12 -6.56 3.36
N TYR A 109 6.08 -7.29 3.88
CA TYR A 109 6.45 -8.61 3.35
C TYR A 109 5.30 -9.63 3.45
N HIS A 110 4.56 -9.65 4.58
CA HIS A 110 3.39 -10.52 4.71
C HIS A 110 2.28 -10.13 3.73
N LYS A 111 1.99 -8.83 3.54
CA LYS A 111 1.00 -8.37 2.55
C LYS A 111 1.41 -8.76 1.13
N ALA A 112 2.66 -8.55 0.74
CA ALA A 112 3.17 -8.95 -0.58
C ALA A 112 2.98 -10.46 -0.83
N ASN A 113 3.37 -11.32 0.13
CA ASN A 113 3.15 -12.77 0.00
C ASN A 113 1.67 -13.16 0.01
N ALA A 114 0.83 -12.44 0.75
CA ALA A 114 -0.61 -12.66 0.76
C ALA A 114 -1.23 -12.37 -0.61
N ILE A 115 -0.79 -11.30 -1.28
CA ILE A 115 -1.22 -10.94 -2.63
C ILE A 115 -0.78 -12.02 -3.65
N ILE A 116 0.46 -12.49 -3.57
CA ILE A 116 0.97 -13.60 -4.39
C ILE A 116 0.12 -14.86 -4.20
N GLU A 117 -0.24 -15.20 -2.96
CA GLU A 117 -1.08 -16.36 -2.67
C GLU A 117 -2.52 -16.20 -3.19
N LEU A 118 -3.03 -14.96 -3.30
CA LEU A 118 -4.35 -14.70 -3.89
C LEU A 118 -4.41 -15.11 -5.36
N GLU A 119 -3.31 -15.08 -6.12
CA GLU A 119 -3.31 -15.57 -7.52
C GLU A 119 -3.76 -17.02 -7.59
N ARG A 120 -3.27 -17.88 -6.69
CA ARG A 120 -3.71 -19.29 -6.63
C ARG A 120 -5.19 -19.42 -6.29
N ILE A 121 -5.66 -18.62 -5.35
CA ILE A 121 -7.07 -18.62 -4.94
C ILE A 121 -7.95 -18.11 -6.06
N LEU A 122 -7.54 -17.02 -6.71
CA LEU A 122 -8.25 -16.43 -7.84
C LEU A 122 -8.33 -17.41 -9.02
N GLY A 123 -7.25 -18.13 -9.32
CA GLY A 123 -7.23 -19.17 -10.34
C GLY A 123 -8.29 -20.27 -10.09
N VAL A 124 -8.47 -20.66 -8.85
CA VAL A 124 -9.53 -21.61 -8.44
C VAL A 124 -10.93 -21.00 -8.61
N ILE A 125 -11.12 -19.75 -8.17
CA ILE A 125 -12.41 -19.04 -8.25
C ILE A 125 -12.82 -18.86 -9.71
N GLU A 126 -11.89 -18.48 -10.59
CA GLU A 126 -12.14 -18.27 -12.02
C GLU A 126 -12.20 -19.56 -12.84
N GLY A 127 -11.81 -20.69 -12.24
CA GLY A 127 -11.67 -21.98 -12.95
C GLY A 127 -10.56 -21.97 -14.01
N ARG A 128 -9.52 -21.15 -13.82
CA ARG A 128 -8.41 -20.92 -14.77
C ARG A 128 -7.06 -20.85 -14.04
N PRO A 129 -6.67 -21.90 -13.29
CA PRO A 129 -5.44 -21.88 -12.51
C PRO A 129 -4.18 -21.65 -13.35
N GLU A 130 -4.21 -22.02 -14.64
CA GLU A 130 -3.10 -21.81 -15.57
C GLU A 130 -2.85 -20.34 -15.95
N ARG A 131 -3.81 -19.45 -15.67
CA ARG A 131 -3.71 -18.00 -15.94
C ARG A 131 -3.32 -17.20 -14.70
N ARG A 132 -3.30 -17.84 -13.55
CA ARG A 132 -3.08 -17.21 -12.24
C ARG A 132 -1.90 -17.89 -11.56
N ASP A 133 -0.71 -17.59 -12.08
CA ASP A 133 0.52 -18.20 -11.62
C ASP A 133 1.16 -17.38 -10.49
N PRO A 134 1.22 -17.90 -9.23
CA PRO A 134 1.86 -17.22 -8.12
C PRO A 134 3.39 -17.08 -8.28
N GLU A 135 3.98 -17.68 -9.32
CA GLU A 135 5.39 -17.51 -9.66
C GLU A 135 5.61 -16.53 -10.83
N ASP A 136 4.54 -15.88 -11.35
CA ASP A 136 4.60 -14.86 -12.40
C ASP A 136 4.81 -13.46 -11.81
N TYR A 137 5.81 -13.36 -10.93
CA TYR A 137 6.30 -12.12 -10.32
C TYR A 137 7.76 -11.92 -10.70
N TYR A 138 8.11 -10.69 -11.07
CA TYR A 138 9.34 -10.33 -11.76
C TYR A 138 10.25 -9.49 -10.88
N VAL A 139 11.54 -9.75 -10.97
CA VAL A 139 12.59 -8.93 -10.35
C VAL A 139 13.35 -8.20 -11.45
N VAL A 140 13.56 -6.90 -11.26
CA VAL A 140 14.40 -6.06 -12.09
C VAL A 140 15.29 -5.20 -11.21
N ILE A 141 16.58 -5.11 -11.54
CA ILE A 141 17.57 -4.26 -10.87
C ILE A 141 18.05 -3.23 -11.89
N PHE A 142 18.09 -1.96 -11.49
CA PHE A 142 18.53 -0.83 -12.30
C PHE A 142 19.81 -0.26 -11.71
N GLY A 143 20.87 -0.24 -12.51
CA GLY A 143 22.20 0.16 -12.06
C GLY A 143 22.91 -0.95 -11.27
N THR A 144 23.91 -0.58 -10.50
CA THR A 144 24.75 -1.52 -9.74
C THR A 144 24.49 -1.35 -8.24
N PRO A 145 23.97 -2.38 -7.56
CA PRO A 145 23.80 -2.33 -6.10
C PRO A 145 25.16 -2.21 -5.41
N THR A 146 25.44 -1.04 -4.90
CA THR A 146 26.67 -0.74 -4.14
C THR A 146 26.35 0.10 -2.93
N ALA A 147 27.21 -0.02 -1.94
CA ALA A 147 27.13 0.74 -0.71
C ALA A 147 27.25 2.26 -0.86
N GLY A 148 27.56 2.81 -2.03
CA GLY A 148 27.85 4.24 -2.18
C GLY A 148 27.34 4.87 -3.49
N GLY A 149 26.70 4.11 -4.37
CA GLY A 149 26.18 4.60 -5.65
C GLY A 149 24.67 4.49 -5.76
N PRO A 150 24.04 5.26 -6.66
CA PRO A 150 22.61 5.16 -6.90
C PRO A 150 22.27 3.87 -7.65
N TRP A 151 21.21 3.22 -7.21
CA TRP A 151 20.62 2.07 -7.88
C TRP A 151 19.13 1.97 -7.51
N ALA A 152 18.39 1.14 -8.23
CA ALA A 152 16.99 0.92 -7.97
C ALA A 152 16.61 -0.55 -8.24
N TRP A 153 15.44 -0.97 -7.79
CA TRP A 153 14.91 -2.28 -8.14
C TRP A 153 13.40 -2.31 -8.07
N ARG A 154 12.80 -3.25 -8.76
CA ARG A 154 11.37 -3.45 -8.80
C ARG A 154 11.04 -4.91 -8.59
N PHE A 155 10.00 -5.16 -7.79
CA PHE A 155 9.34 -6.45 -7.67
C PHE A 155 7.89 -6.28 -8.07
N GLU A 156 7.47 -6.92 -9.16
CA GLU A 156 6.11 -6.74 -9.64
C GLU A 156 5.49 -7.97 -10.27
N GLY A 157 4.17 -8.03 -10.23
CA GLY A 157 3.31 -9.01 -10.86
C GLY A 157 1.87 -8.52 -10.87
N HIS A 158 0.93 -9.42 -11.08
CA HIS A 158 -0.48 -9.05 -10.97
C HIS A 158 -0.82 -8.65 -9.54
N HIS A 159 -1.45 -7.48 -9.37
CA HIS A 159 -1.82 -6.85 -8.10
C HIS A 159 -0.66 -6.49 -7.15
N LEU A 160 0.57 -6.50 -7.61
CA LEU A 160 1.72 -6.08 -6.81
C LEU A 160 2.74 -5.37 -7.70
N SER A 161 3.09 -4.13 -7.36
CA SER A 161 4.23 -3.44 -7.96
C SER A 161 4.90 -2.56 -6.92
N LEU A 162 6.10 -2.96 -6.54
CA LEU A 162 6.89 -2.31 -5.52
C LEU A 162 8.18 -1.79 -6.16
N ASN A 163 8.32 -0.47 -6.18
CA ASN A 163 9.46 0.22 -6.77
C ASN A 163 10.31 0.83 -5.66
N PHE A 164 11.59 0.53 -5.66
CA PHE A 164 12.53 0.93 -4.65
C PHE A 164 13.72 1.64 -5.29
N SER A 165 14.17 2.72 -4.68
CA SER A 165 15.34 3.47 -5.12
C SER A 165 16.27 3.75 -3.96
N SER A 166 17.57 3.57 -4.16
CA SER A 166 18.61 3.88 -3.20
C SER A 166 19.54 4.91 -3.84
N PRO A 167 19.40 6.19 -3.51
CA PRO A 167 20.28 7.24 -4.03
C PRO A 167 21.68 7.20 -3.39
N SER A 168 21.76 6.70 -2.19
CA SER A 168 22.98 6.41 -1.43
C SER A 168 22.61 5.39 -0.34
N ASN A 169 23.60 4.75 0.24
CA ASN A 169 23.45 3.59 1.15
C ASN A 169 22.48 3.67 2.32
N GLU A 170 21.98 4.85 2.65
CA GLU A 170 21.30 5.07 3.92
C GLU A 170 19.79 5.20 3.81
N VAL A 171 19.21 5.38 2.61
CA VAL A 171 17.77 5.61 2.47
C VAL A 171 17.22 4.81 1.29
N THR A 172 16.34 3.89 1.58
CA THR A 172 15.50 3.27 0.55
C THR A 172 14.24 4.09 0.36
N ILE A 173 14.08 4.67 -0.83
CA ILE A 173 12.84 5.35 -1.22
C ILE A 173 11.90 4.29 -1.78
N THR A 174 10.69 4.21 -1.23
CA THR A 174 9.65 3.28 -1.68
C THR A 174 8.55 4.08 -2.35
N GLY A 175 8.43 3.96 -3.66
CA GLY A 175 7.38 4.63 -4.45
C GLY A 175 7.67 4.61 -5.96
N PRO A 176 6.60 4.38 -6.73
CA PRO A 176 5.25 3.94 -6.37
C PRO A 176 5.22 2.57 -5.69
N ALA A 177 4.35 2.40 -4.68
CA ALA A 177 4.12 1.09 -4.07
C ALA A 177 2.64 0.72 -4.18
N PHE A 178 2.35 -0.18 -5.11
CA PHE A 178 1.01 -0.68 -5.38
C PHE A 178 0.80 -2.05 -4.76
N MET A 179 -0.33 -2.20 -4.07
CA MET A 179 -0.83 -3.45 -3.51
C MET A 179 -2.31 -3.60 -3.81
N GLY A 180 -2.70 -4.65 -4.52
CA GLY A 180 -4.10 -4.98 -4.82
C GLY A 180 -4.52 -6.31 -4.23
N SER A 181 -5.82 -6.55 -4.16
CA SER A 181 -6.37 -7.78 -3.60
C SER A 181 -7.59 -8.23 -4.41
N ASN A 182 -7.50 -9.36 -5.08
CA ASN A 182 -8.61 -9.98 -5.78
C ASN A 182 -8.65 -11.49 -5.47
N PRO A 183 -9.68 -11.95 -4.74
CA PRO A 183 -10.75 -11.17 -4.15
C PRO A 183 -10.29 -10.31 -2.96
N ALA A 184 -10.99 -9.19 -2.67
CA ALA A 184 -10.77 -8.41 -1.45
C ALA A 184 -11.06 -9.25 -0.19
N THR A 185 -12.13 -10.04 -0.23
CA THR A 185 -12.50 -11.04 0.76
C THR A 185 -12.64 -12.39 0.07
N VAL A 186 -11.89 -13.39 0.50
CA VAL A 186 -11.98 -14.76 -0.03
C VAL A 186 -13.37 -15.33 0.28
N PRO A 187 -14.18 -15.67 -0.75
CA PRO A 187 -15.59 -16.00 -0.52
C PRO A 187 -15.82 -17.41 0.02
N SER A 188 -14.88 -18.34 -0.20
CA SER A 188 -15.06 -19.76 0.15
C SER A 188 -13.73 -20.50 0.28
N GLY A 189 -13.77 -21.75 0.73
CA GLY A 189 -12.62 -22.61 0.87
C GLY A 189 -11.88 -22.44 2.20
N PRO A 190 -10.65 -23.00 2.33
CA PRO A 190 -9.91 -23.01 3.60
C PRO A 190 -9.54 -21.60 4.11
N LYS A 191 -9.49 -20.61 3.25
CA LYS A 191 -9.20 -19.22 3.58
C LYS A 191 -10.44 -18.31 3.49
N ALA A 192 -11.66 -18.85 3.55
CA ALA A 192 -12.88 -18.05 3.54
C ALA A 192 -12.84 -16.94 4.60
N GLY A 193 -13.19 -15.71 4.20
CA GLY A 193 -13.15 -14.54 5.07
C GLY A 193 -11.77 -13.86 5.16
N TRP A 194 -10.71 -14.40 4.55
CA TRP A 194 -9.39 -13.77 4.55
C TRP A 194 -9.36 -12.51 3.70
N ARG A 195 -8.81 -11.43 4.26
CA ARG A 195 -8.74 -10.08 3.67
C ARG A 195 -7.32 -9.53 3.83
N PRO A 196 -6.42 -9.73 2.86
CA PRO A 196 -5.02 -9.23 2.95
C PRO A 196 -4.90 -7.72 3.17
N LEU A 197 -5.78 -6.92 2.54
CA LEU A 197 -5.84 -5.45 2.65
C LEU A 197 -7.11 -4.98 3.38
N GLY A 198 -7.57 -5.75 4.36
CA GLY A 198 -8.81 -5.44 5.06
C GLY A 198 -8.70 -4.28 6.04
N ARG A 199 -7.52 -4.04 6.62
CA ARG A 199 -7.33 -2.97 7.60
C ARG A 199 -7.34 -1.59 6.96
N GLU A 200 -6.82 -1.45 5.74
CA GLU A 200 -6.88 -0.24 4.93
C GLU A 200 -8.33 0.19 4.72
N GLU A 201 -9.20 -0.75 4.37
CA GLU A 201 -10.62 -0.52 4.19
C GLU A 201 -11.32 -0.21 5.52
N ASP A 202 -11.12 -1.05 6.54
CA ASP A 202 -11.84 -0.96 7.81
C ASP A 202 -11.56 0.34 8.55
N LEU A 203 -10.30 0.82 8.54
CA LEU A 203 -9.92 2.09 9.16
C LEU A 203 -10.50 3.28 8.41
N ALA A 204 -10.37 3.33 7.08
CA ALA A 204 -10.91 4.42 6.28
C ALA A 204 -12.45 4.48 6.36
N ARG A 205 -13.12 3.32 6.35
CA ARG A 205 -14.56 3.22 6.55
C ARG A 205 -14.97 3.66 7.96
N SER A 206 -14.24 3.27 8.98
CA SER A 206 -14.47 3.74 10.36
C SER A 206 -14.33 5.28 10.46
N LEU A 207 -13.37 5.86 9.76
CA LEU A 207 -13.23 7.31 9.71
C LEU A 207 -14.46 7.96 9.07
N VAL A 208 -14.81 7.60 7.84
CA VAL A 208 -15.93 8.23 7.12
C VAL A 208 -17.26 8.06 7.87
N GLN A 209 -17.50 6.92 8.49
CA GLN A 209 -18.72 6.67 9.30
C GLN A 209 -18.74 7.43 10.63
N SER A 210 -17.59 7.90 11.12
CA SER A 210 -17.49 8.72 12.35
C SER A 210 -17.71 10.20 12.11
N LEU A 211 -17.79 10.65 10.85
CA LEU A 211 -17.94 12.06 10.49
C LEU A 211 -19.33 12.59 10.81
N THR A 212 -19.41 13.82 11.27
CA THR A 212 -20.68 14.56 11.35
C THR A 212 -21.19 14.86 9.93
N SER A 213 -22.45 15.27 9.80
CA SER A 213 -23.02 15.62 8.48
C SER A 213 -22.21 16.69 7.75
N ASP A 214 -21.77 17.74 8.45
CA ASP A 214 -20.98 18.83 7.86
C ASP A 214 -19.56 18.35 7.47
N GLN A 215 -18.96 17.45 8.25
CA GLN A 215 -17.68 16.84 7.93
C GLN A 215 -17.80 15.88 6.74
N LEU A 216 -18.87 15.09 6.70
CA LEU A 216 -19.14 14.16 5.62
C LEU A 216 -19.34 14.89 4.29
N GLU A 217 -20.09 16.00 4.28
CA GLU A 217 -20.26 16.85 3.08
C GLU A 217 -18.91 17.35 2.54
N MET A 218 -17.95 17.67 3.41
CA MET A 218 -16.60 18.05 2.99
C MET A 218 -15.78 16.86 2.50
N ALA A 219 -15.92 15.68 3.11
CA ALA A 219 -15.14 14.51 2.78
C ALA A 219 -15.59 13.81 1.49
N MET A 220 -16.90 13.87 1.19
CA MET A 220 -17.50 13.25 0.00
C MET A 220 -17.16 14.07 -1.25
N ILE A 221 -16.39 13.49 -2.17
CA ILE A 221 -16.01 14.14 -3.43
C ILE A 221 -16.87 13.71 -4.61
N ALA A 222 -17.54 12.57 -4.51
CA ALA A 222 -18.52 12.09 -5.51
C ALA A 222 -19.46 11.06 -4.90
N ASP A 223 -20.69 10.98 -5.41
CA ASP A 223 -21.69 9.97 -5.03
C ASP A 223 -21.34 8.59 -5.59
N GLU A 224 -20.65 8.52 -6.73
CA GLU A 224 -20.16 7.31 -7.36
C GLU A 224 -18.62 7.28 -7.31
N ALA A 225 -18.06 6.16 -6.87
CA ALA A 225 -16.61 5.97 -6.88
C ALA A 225 -16.07 5.82 -8.33
N PRO A 226 -14.83 6.25 -8.60
CA PRO A 226 -14.16 5.95 -9.86
C PRO A 226 -14.05 4.42 -10.03
N ARG A 227 -13.75 3.97 -11.26
CA ARG A 227 -13.65 2.52 -11.54
C ARG A 227 -12.29 1.91 -11.13
N ASP A 228 -11.34 2.74 -10.75
CA ASP A 228 -9.98 2.37 -10.35
C ASP A 228 -9.33 3.56 -9.63
N ILE A 229 -8.11 3.34 -9.09
CA ILE A 229 -7.28 4.43 -8.58
C ILE A 229 -7.07 5.48 -9.69
N ILE A 230 -7.18 6.75 -9.34
CA ILE A 230 -7.22 7.86 -10.33
C ILE A 230 -5.86 8.03 -11.01
N THR A 231 -4.75 7.86 -10.27
CA THR A 231 -3.41 8.02 -10.83
C THR A 231 -2.90 6.80 -11.58
N GLY A 232 -3.65 5.68 -11.60
CA GLY A 232 -3.33 4.49 -12.37
C GLY A 232 -1.89 4.04 -12.19
N ASN A 233 -1.23 3.69 -13.31
CA ASN A 233 0.20 3.41 -13.36
C ASN A 233 1.01 4.53 -14.03
N ASP A 234 0.54 5.77 -13.90
CA ASP A 234 1.25 6.93 -14.44
C ASP A 234 2.63 7.08 -13.79
N ARG A 235 3.62 7.50 -14.59
CA ARG A 235 4.97 7.80 -14.10
C ARG A 235 4.93 8.90 -13.03
N GLU A 236 4.14 9.95 -13.26
CA GLU A 236 3.92 11.04 -12.32
C GLU A 236 2.48 11.03 -11.85
N ALA A 237 2.26 10.88 -10.56
CA ALA A 237 0.93 11.02 -9.99
C ALA A 237 0.54 12.49 -9.95
N ARG A 238 -0.58 12.83 -10.58
CA ARG A 238 -1.11 14.20 -10.59
C ARG A 238 -2.60 14.19 -10.30
N LEU A 239 -3.01 15.08 -9.43
CA LEU A 239 -4.41 15.41 -9.17
C LEU A 239 -4.61 16.92 -9.39
N ASP A 240 -5.81 17.31 -9.79
CA ASP A 240 -6.12 18.71 -10.13
C ASP A 240 -6.17 19.67 -8.91
N GLY A 241 -5.99 19.14 -7.70
CA GLY A 241 -5.99 19.93 -6.47
C GLY A 241 -6.26 19.06 -5.23
N PHE A 242 -6.41 19.74 -4.10
CA PHE A 242 -6.78 19.13 -2.84
C PHE A 242 -8.30 19.13 -2.69
N GLU A 243 -8.89 17.95 -2.57
CA GLU A 243 -10.32 17.77 -2.30
C GLU A 243 -10.50 16.89 -1.07
N GLY A 244 -11.66 17.03 -0.43
CA GLY A 244 -11.99 16.29 0.78
C GLY A 244 -11.92 17.16 2.03
N ILE A 245 -11.95 16.53 3.20
CA ILE A 245 -11.89 17.19 4.49
C ILE A 245 -10.45 17.35 4.94
N PRO A 246 -9.97 18.59 5.26
CA PRO A 246 -8.65 18.76 5.86
C PRO A 246 -8.64 18.22 7.29
N ALA A 247 -7.51 17.64 7.70
CA ALA A 247 -7.34 17.03 9.02
C ALA A 247 -7.56 17.99 10.19
N SER A 248 -7.40 19.31 9.96
CA SER A 248 -7.72 20.36 10.94
C SER A 248 -9.21 20.43 11.30
N ARG A 249 -10.10 19.94 10.44
CA ARG A 249 -11.55 19.87 10.69
C ARG A 249 -12.00 18.59 11.38
N LEU A 250 -11.11 17.65 11.58
CA LEU A 250 -11.34 16.41 12.29
C LEU A 250 -11.15 16.60 13.80
N THR A 251 -11.89 15.85 14.61
CA THR A 251 -11.61 15.72 16.04
C THR A 251 -10.30 14.96 16.28
N ASP A 252 -9.74 15.01 17.49
CA ASP A 252 -8.53 14.26 17.84
C ASP A 252 -8.70 12.75 17.62
N ALA A 253 -9.87 12.21 17.96
CA ALA A 253 -10.20 10.80 17.74
C ALA A 253 -10.23 10.44 16.24
N GLN A 254 -10.85 11.27 15.41
CA GLN A 254 -10.90 11.07 13.95
C GLN A 254 -9.50 11.22 13.32
N ARG A 255 -8.70 12.20 13.76
CA ARG A 255 -7.30 12.33 13.32
C ARG A 255 -6.48 11.09 13.68
N SER A 256 -6.67 10.52 14.86
CA SER A 256 -5.99 9.28 15.23
C SER A 256 -6.35 8.12 14.30
N VAL A 257 -7.60 8.03 13.84
CA VAL A 257 -8.01 7.03 12.84
C VAL A 257 -7.37 7.32 11.48
N LEU A 258 -7.34 8.59 11.03
CA LEU A 258 -6.67 9.00 9.78
C LEU A 258 -5.18 8.62 9.81
N MET A 259 -4.49 8.90 10.93
CA MET A 259 -3.08 8.48 11.11
C MET A 259 -2.94 6.95 11.10
N GLY A 260 -3.94 6.23 11.59
CA GLY A 260 -4.03 4.78 11.47
C GLY A 260 -4.13 4.31 10.01
N VAL A 261 -4.96 4.98 9.18
CA VAL A 261 -5.05 4.72 7.73
C VAL A 261 -3.68 4.92 7.07
N ILE A 262 -3.04 6.06 7.30
CA ILE A 262 -1.71 6.36 6.76
C ILE A 262 -0.70 5.30 7.21
N GLY A 263 -0.77 4.90 8.47
CA GLY A 263 0.10 3.87 9.04
C GLY A 263 0.03 2.53 8.33
N GLU A 264 -1.14 2.12 7.80
CA GLU A 264 -1.26 0.84 7.06
C GLU A 264 -0.41 0.82 5.77
N TYR A 265 -0.09 1.99 5.22
CA TYR A 265 0.79 2.13 4.05
C TYR A 265 2.24 2.34 4.46
N VAL A 266 2.50 3.30 5.32
CA VAL A 266 3.86 3.70 5.74
C VAL A 266 4.57 2.54 6.44
N TRP A 267 3.90 1.81 7.33
CA TRP A 267 4.49 0.67 8.04
C TRP A 267 4.71 -0.58 7.18
N ASN A 268 4.42 -0.54 5.88
CA ASN A 268 4.86 -1.56 4.94
C ASN A 268 6.35 -1.42 4.57
N MET A 269 6.91 -0.22 4.67
CA MET A 269 8.31 0.08 4.40
C MET A 269 9.22 -0.49 5.51
N ASP A 270 10.53 -0.51 5.25
CA ASP A 270 11.49 -0.78 6.33
C ASP A 270 11.34 0.21 7.50
N ALA A 271 11.86 -0.17 8.67
CA ALA A 271 11.62 0.62 9.88
C ALA A 271 12.20 2.04 9.81
N ALA A 272 13.33 2.25 9.14
CA ALA A 272 13.97 3.57 9.06
C ALA A 272 13.15 4.50 8.16
N ALA A 273 12.77 4.04 6.97
CA ALA A 273 11.91 4.77 6.04
C ALA A 273 10.54 5.06 6.66
N ALA A 274 9.92 4.06 7.30
CA ALA A 274 8.62 4.22 7.94
C ALA A 274 8.65 5.27 9.07
N HIS A 275 9.66 5.24 9.94
CA HIS A 275 9.80 6.25 11.00
C HIS A 275 10.06 7.65 10.42
N ALA A 276 10.88 7.77 9.38
CA ALA A 276 11.14 9.05 8.73
C ALA A 276 9.85 9.65 8.14
N TRP A 277 9.06 8.85 7.44
CA TRP A 277 7.77 9.28 6.90
C TRP A 277 6.77 9.66 7.98
N MET A 278 6.59 8.84 9.02
CA MET A 278 5.67 9.19 10.12
C MET A 278 6.10 10.46 10.82
N ALA A 279 7.39 10.64 11.10
CA ALA A 279 7.91 11.87 11.71
C ALA A 279 7.67 13.10 10.82
N ARG A 280 7.85 12.98 9.50
CA ARG A 280 7.56 14.03 8.53
C ARG A 280 6.08 14.40 8.53
N ILE A 281 5.19 13.41 8.46
CA ILE A 281 3.74 13.63 8.45
C ILE A 281 3.28 14.30 9.75
N GLU A 282 3.80 13.87 10.90
CA GLU A 282 3.41 14.42 12.20
C GLU A 282 3.96 15.81 12.49
N ASN A 283 5.16 16.15 11.98
CA ASN A 283 5.87 17.37 12.39
C ASN A 283 5.98 18.43 11.28
N GLU A 284 5.87 18.07 10.00
CA GLU A 284 6.13 18.96 8.88
C GLU A 284 4.87 19.26 8.06
N ILE A 285 3.86 18.36 8.08
CA ILE A 285 2.61 18.59 7.34
C ILE A 285 1.59 19.25 8.26
N SER A 286 1.15 20.46 7.88
CA SER A 286 0.06 21.12 8.59
C SER A 286 -1.23 20.28 8.49
N PRO A 287 -2.02 20.17 9.56
CA PRO A 287 -3.36 19.56 9.47
C PRO A 287 -4.29 20.24 8.47
N ASP A 288 -4.04 21.49 8.07
CA ASP A 288 -4.77 22.18 7.01
C ASP A 288 -4.37 21.71 5.61
N ASP A 289 -3.20 21.08 5.46
CA ASP A 289 -2.61 20.62 4.20
C ASP A 289 -2.65 19.08 4.03
N LEU A 290 -3.30 18.38 4.96
CA LEU A 290 -3.53 16.93 4.92
C LEU A 290 -5.03 16.67 4.73
N TYR A 291 -5.40 16.01 3.65
CA TYR A 291 -6.80 15.83 3.26
C TYR A 291 -7.19 14.36 3.22
N PHE A 292 -8.41 14.07 3.65
CA PHE A 292 -9.08 12.80 3.46
C PHE A 292 -10.31 12.99 2.57
N ALA A 293 -10.41 12.20 1.51
CA ALA A 293 -11.55 12.23 0.60
C ALA A 293 -12.14 10.82 0.41
N TRP A 294 -13.45 10.79 0.21
CA TRP A 294 -14.22 9.57 -0.03
C TRP A 294 -15.14 9.76 -1.23
N ALA A 295 -15.32 8.71 -2.04
CA ALA A 295 -16.33 8.64 -3.08
C ALA A 295 -17.06 7.30 -3.03
N GLY A 296 -18.33 7.29 -3.43
CA GLY A 296 -19.20 6.12 -3.36
C GLY A 296 -19.77 5.86 -1.98
N SER A 297 -20.23 4.65 -1.73
CA SER A 297 -20.96 4.30 -0.52
C SER A 297 -20.04 4.13 0.70
N PRO A 298 -20.39 4.65 1.88
CA PRO A 298 -19.71 4.34 3.13
C PRO A 298 -20.09 2.96 3.71
N GLU A 299 -21.05 2.24 3.11
CA GLU A 299 -21.50 0.96 3.59
C GLU A 299 -20.57 -0.18 3.18
N TYR A 300 -20.40 -1.17 4.04
CA TYR A 300 -19.57 -2.34 3.76
C TYR A 300 -20.14 -3.19 2.62
N GLY A 301 -19.28 -3.62 1.70
CA GLY A 301 -19.66 -4.44 0.55
C GLY A 301 -20.21 -3.64 -0.63
N GLU A 302 -20.17 -2.33 -0.57
CA GLU A 302 -20.54 -1.45 -1.66
C GLU A 302 -19.31 -0.74 -2.24
N GLY A 303 -19.40 -0.36 -3.53
CA GLY A 303 -18.30 0.28 -4.26
C GLY A 303 -17.89 1.61 -3.64
N HIS A 304 -16.58 1.77 -3.40
CA HIS A 304 -16.05 2.97 -2.80
C HIS A 304 -14.59 3.21 -3.21
N TYR A 305 -14.20 4.46 -3.06
CA TYR A 305 -12.85 4.95 -3.22
C TYR A 305 -12.53 5.89 -2.06
N TYR A 306 -11.30 5.86 -1.59
CA TYR A 306 -10.79 6.92 -0.75
C TYR A 306 -9.38 7.33 -1.14
N ARG A 307 -9.00 8.54 -0.74
CA ARG A 307 -7.61 8.99 -0.80
C ARG A 307 -7.22 9.77 0.43
N VAL A 308 -5.93 9.70 0.76
CA VAL A 308 -5.27 10.62 1.70
C VAL A 308 -4.21 11.37 0.91
N HIS A 309 -4.25 12.68 0.94
CA HIS A 309 -3.47 13.52 0.05
C HIS A 309 -2.82 14.69 0.81
N ALA A 310 -1.52 14.85 0.62
CA ALA A 310 -0.73 16.03 0.99
C ALA A 310 0.17 16.42 -0.18
N ALA A 311 0.87 17.55 -0.10
CA ALA A 311 1.77 17.97 -1.16
C ALA A 311 2.90 16.97 -1.47
N SER A 312 3.34 16.22 -0.45
CA SER A 312 4.47 15.29 -0.54
C SER A 312 4.09 13.84 -0.77
N PHE A 313 2.83 13.44 -0.55
CA PHE A 313 2.40 12.06 -0.76
C PHE A 313 0.92 11.94 -1.13
N LEU A 314 0.59 10.80 -1.71
CA LEU A 314 -0.77 10.39 -2.04
C LEU A 314 -0.96 8.91 -1.70
N ILE A 315 -2.08 8.63 -1.05
CA ILE A 315 -2.63 7.28 -0.88
C ILE A 315 -3.94 7.22 -1.66
N GLU A 316 -4.14 6.19 -2.46
CA GLU A 316 -5.42 5.87 -3.08
C GLU A 316 -5.81 4.43 -2.77
N TYR A 317 -7.10 4.21 -2.63
CA TYR A 317 -7.71 2.90 -2.45
C TYR A 317 -9.03 2.86 -3.19
N ASP A 318 -9.20 1.90 -4.06
CA ASP A 318 -10.42 1.64 -4.81
C ASP A 318 -10.91 0.21 -4.55
N ASN A 319 -12.20 0.04 -4.33
CA ASN A 319 -12.87 -1.25 -4.25
C ASN A 319 -14.21 -1.20 -4.96
N THR A 320 -14.20 -0.98 -6.27
CA THR A 320 -15.41 -0.86 -7.11
C THR A 320 -15.64 -2.08 -7.99
N GLN A 321 -14.57 -2.76 -8.37
CA GLN A 321 -14.61 -3.89 -9.27
C GLN A 321 -15.10 -5.16 -8.54
N GLY A 322 -15.58 -6.16 -9.29
CA GLY A 322 -15.98 -7.45 -8.74
C GLY A 322 -17.10 -7.40 -7.69
N ASN A 323 -18.05 -6.44 -7.80
CA ASN A 323 -19.06 -6.13 -6.80
C ASN A 323 -18.45 -5.74 -5.45
N ALA A 324 -17.56 -4.76 -5.44
CA ALA A 324 -16.80 -4.30 -4.28
C ALA A 324 -16.01 -5.44 -3.58
N ASN A 325 -15.41 -6.31 -4.38
CA ASN A 325 -14.56 -7.40 -3.90
C ASN A 325 -13.24 -7.52 -4.68
N HIS A 326 -12.72 -6.38 -5.15
CA HIS A 326 -11.48 -6.31 -5.93
C HIS A 326 -10.80 -4.95 -5.65
N VAL A 327 -9.75 -4.98 -4.87
CA VAL A 327 -9.06 -3.79 -4.36
C VAL A 327 -7.86 -3.44 -5.21
N HIS A 328 -7.74 -2.16 -5.53
CA HIS A 328 -6.51 -1.51 -5.98
C HIS A 328 -6.11 -0.42 -4.99
N SER A 329 -4.87 -0.41 -4.58
CA SER A 329 -4.37 0.55 -3.60
C SER A 329 -2.92 0.92 -3.88
N VAL A 330 -2.58 2.20 -3.71
CA VAL A 330 -1.25 2.71 -4.01
C VAL A 330 -0.79 3.75 -2.99
N TRP A 331 0.49 3.71 -2.66
CA TRP A 331 1.25 4.77 -2.03
C TRP A 331 2.14 5.44 -3.09
N ARG A 332 2.11 6.77 -3.13
CA ARG A 332 2.96 7.59 -4.00
C ARG A 332 3.75 8.60 -3.16
N ASP A 333 5.05 8.65 -3.35
CA ASP A 333 5.91 9.75 -2.90
C ASP A 333 5.98 10.79 -4.02
N LEU A 334 5.18 11.85 -3.91
CA LEU A 334 5.02 12.84 -4.98
C LEU A 334 6.29 13.66 -5.27
N GLU A 335 7.27 13.59 -4.38
CA GLU A 335 8.56 14.27 -4.55
C GLU A 335 9.65 13.31 -5.04
N ASN A 336 9.57 12.02 -4.67
CA ASN A 336 10.65 11.07 -4.91
C ASN A 336 10.20 9.73 -5.50
N ASP A 337 9.01 9.60 -6.08
CA ASP A 337 8.64 8.39 -6.80
C ASP A 337 9.76 8.00 -7.78
N PHE A 338 10.13 6.73 -7.81
CA PHE A 338 11.30 6.22 -8.53
C PHE A 338 12.64 6.86 -8.12
N GLY A 339 12.73 7.47 -6.94
CA GLY A 339 13.92 8.17 -6.46
C GLY A 339 14.19 9.51 -7.17
N GLY A 340 13.19 10.11 -7.83
CA GLY A 340 13.27 11.27 -8.70
C GLY A 340 14.31 12.33 -8.29
N ASP A 341 13.97 13.19 -7.33
CA ASP A 341 14.85 14.30 -6.91
C ASP A 341 16.14 13.86 -6.21
N ALA A 342 16.10 12.73 -5.49
CA ALA A 342 17.28 12.23 -4.79
C ALA A 342 18.36 11.72 -5.77
N LEU A 343 17.93 11.06 -6.86
CA LEU A 343 18.82 10.64 -7.92
C LEU A 343 19.33 11.84 -8.74
N ALA A 344 18.48 12.83 -9.02
CA ALA A 344 18.89 14.05 -9.71
C ALA A 344 19.96 14.81 -8.91
N ARG A 345 19.76 15.00 -7.61
CA ARG A 345 20.77 15.62 -6.72
C ARG A 345 22.10 14.87 -6.69
N HIS A 346 22.07 13.54 -6.73
CA HIS A 346 23.30 12.74 -6.77
C HIS A 346 24.10 12.99 -8.05
N TYR A 347 23.44 13.10 -9.21
CA TYR A 347 24.10 13.40 -10.48
C TYR A 347 24.68 14.83 -10.51
N GLU A 348 23.99 15.80 -9.96
CA GLU A 348 24.47 17.19 -9.88
C GLU A 348 25.74 17.32 -9.01
N THR A 349 25.77 16.67 -7.85
CA THR A 349 26.93 16.70 -6.95
C THR A 349 28.11 15.87 -7.42
N GLY A 350 27.87 14.81 -8.21
CA GLY A 350 28.91 13.94 -8.76
C GLY A 350 29.73 14.55 -9.90
N HIS A 351 29.20 15.57 -10.57
CA HIS A 351 29.90 16.26 -11.70
C HIS A 351 30.69 17.51 -11.30
N GLU A 352 30.69 17.92 -10.02
CA GLU A 352 31.50 19.04 -9.54
C GLU A 352 32.97 18.63 -9.16
N HIS A 353 33.36 17.38 -9.37
CA HIS A 353 34.67 16.85 -8.98
C HIS A 353 35.53 16.29 -10.12
N ASP A 354 35.23 16.60 -11.40
CA ASP A 354 36.11 16.31 -12.53
C ASP A 354 36.71 17.59 -13.14
#